data_58ae77c8dfb160eae6cdbed8815663f6
#
_entry.id   58ae77c8dfb160eae6cdbed8815663f6
#
_cell.length_a   1.000
_cell.length_b   1.000
_cell.length_c   1.000
_cell.angle_alpha   90.00
_cell.angle_beta   90.00
_cell.angle_gamma   90.00
#
_symmetry.space_group_name_H-M   'P 1'
#
loop_
_entity.id
_entity.type
_entity.pdbx_description
1 polymer ?
#
loop_
_entity_poly.entity_id
_entity_poly.type
_entity_poly.pdbx_seq_one_letter_code
_entity_poly.pdbx_strand_id
1 'polypeptide(L)'
;GLATLLPDPPTKKGEVYTNSDSELWAKIGECSAEQYSQYVAACKDKGFTVDAVNETESYEAYSEDGHKLELSFYESGKEISVKVTAPTAMGAISWPVAGPASLVPAPASVTGKIDRDSSTYFYTYVGETDINAYAAYVDACIAAGYDVDYHKGDTSFYADNANGVHVAVEYVGFNTMTVKVDTSKATDGAATPAAASEAPAAEAPAASTSSSSSDVREAL
;
A
#
# COMPACT_ATOMS: atom_id res chain seq x y z
N GLY A 1 -12.36 -15.37 -14.59
CA GLY A 1 -10.94 -15.25 -14.22
C GLY A 1 -10.37 -13.90 -14.64
N LEU A 2 -9.14 -13.57 -14.25
CA LEU A 2 -8.54 -12.23 -14.42
C LEU A 2 -8.42 -11.77 -15.88
N ALA A 3 -8.33 -12.69 -16.83
CA ALA A 3 -8.28 -12.37 -18.27
C ALA A 3 -9.52 -11.59 -18.77
N THR A 4 -10.67 -11.74 -18.13
CA THR A 4 -11.90 -11.00 -18.51
C THR A 4 -11.86 -9.52 -18.18
N LEU A 5 -10.92 -9.11 -17.33
CA LEU A 5 -10.69 -7.70 -16.97
C LEU A 5 -9.92 -6.95 -18.06
N LEU A 6 -9.26 -7.67 -18.97
CA LEU A 6 -8.43 -7.10 -20.02
C LEU A 6 -9.21 -6.92 -21.34
N PRO A 7 -8.78 -6.01 -22.21
CA PRO A 7 -9.23 -5.98 -23.60
C PRO A 7 -8.67 -7.17 -24.37
N ASP A 8 -9.21 -7.42 -25.56
CA ASP A 8 -8.66 -8.40 -26.48
C ASP A 8 -7.19 -8.07 -26.80
N PRO A 9 -6.31 -9.08 -26.84
CA PRO A 9 -4.90 -8.86 -27.14
C PRO A 9 -4.71 -8.37 -28.58
N PRO A 10 -3.72 -7.49 -28.85
CA PRO A 10 -3.48 -6.93 -30.18
C PRO A 10 -3.09 -7.97 -31.24
N THR A 11 -2.59 -9.12 -30.80
CA THR A 11 -2.29 -10.28 -31.65
C THR A 11 -2.75 -11.57 -30.97
N LYS A 12 -2.85 -12.65 -31.75
CA LYS A 12 -3.16 -13.99 -31.21
C LYS A 12 -1.91 -14.84 -30.95
N LYS A 13 -0.74 -14.21 -31.00
CA LYS A 13 0.55 -14.85 -30.72
C LYS A 13 0.94 -14.58 -29.29
N GLY A 14 1.42 -15.58 -28.60
CA GLY A 14 1.86 -15.39 -27.22
C GLY A 14 1.79 -16.66 -26.38
N GLU A 15 2.06 -16.50 -25.12
CA GLU A 15 2.10 -17.58 -24.12
C GLU A 15 1.51 -17.10 -22.81
N VAL A 16 0.77 -17.96 -22.14
CA VAL A 16 0.24 -17.75 -20.81
C VAL A 16 1.06 -18.58 -19.81
N TYR A 17 1.74 -17.91 -18.88
CA TYR A 17 2.58 -18.55 -17.87
C TYR A 17 1.81 -18.86 -16.59
N THR A 18 0.93 -17.93 -16.18
CA THR A 18 0.08 -18.10 -15.00
C THR A 18 -1.34 -17.67 -15.35
N ASN A 19 -2.31 -18.45 -14.92
CA ASN A 19 -3.73 -18.11 -15.01
C ASN A 19 -4.46 -18.73 -13.81
N SER A 20 -4.49 -17.98 -12.72
CA SER A 20 -5.16 -18.33 -11.47
C SER A 20 -6.18 -17.26 -11.09
N ASP A 21 -6.87 -17.45 -9.97
CA ASP A 21 -7.76 -16.42 -9.42
C ASP A 21 -7.00 -15.24 -8.80
N SER A 22 -5.72 -15.44 -8.47
CA SER A 22 -4.88 -14.40 -7.85
C SER A 22 -3.90 -13.72 -8.81
N GLU A 23 -3.53 -14.37 -9.91
CA GLU A 23 -2.56 -13.84 -10.87
C GLU A 23 -2.82 -14.35 -12.28
N LEU A 24 -2.78 -13.44 -13.24
CA LEU A 24 -2.61 -13.72 -14.66
C LEU A 24 -1.26 -13.15 -15.10
N TRP A 25 -0.43 -13.96 -15.73
CA TRP A 25 0.79 -13.52 -16.39
C TRP A 25 0.90 -14.14 -17.78
N ALA A 26 1.05 -13.28 -18.77
CA ALA A 26 1.13 -13.68 -20.17
C ALA A 26 2.10 -12.78 -20.95
N LYS A 27 2.58 -13.28 -22.08
CA LYS A 27 3.27 -12.48 -23.09
C LYS A 27 2.48 -12.50 -24.39
N ILE A 28 2.38 -11.35 -25.04
CA ILE A 28 1.75 -11.18 -26.36
C ILE A 28 2.87 -10.83 -27.34
N GLY A 29 3.11 -11.69 -28.31
CA GLY A 29 4.18 -11.56 -29.27
C GLY A 29 3.74 -10.87 -30.58
N GLU A 30 4.74 -10.56 -31.43
CA GLU A 30 4.57 -9.89 -32.73
C GLU A 30 3.88 -8.52 -32.62
N CYS A 31 4.14 -7.78 -31.52
CA CYS A 31 3.56 -6.48 -31.25
C CYS A 31 4.49 -5.34 -31.67
N SER A 32 3.93 -4.27 -32.23
CA SER A 32 4.64 -3.01 -32.43
C SER A 32 4.46 -2.06 -31.24
N ALA A 33 5.29 -1.01 -31.13
CA ALA A 33 5.14 0.05 -30.14
C ALA A 33 3.79 0.76 -30.24
N GLU A 34 3.27 0.93 -31.47
CA GLU A 34 1.93 1.49 -31.69
C GLU A 34 0.84 0.58 -31.11
N GLN A 35 0.91 -0.73 -31.35
CA GLN A 35 -0.03 -1.69 -30.78
C GLN A 35 0.04 -1.73 -29.26
N TYR A 36 1.25 -1.59 -28.66
CA TYR A 36 1.40 -1.44 -27.21
C TYR A 36 0.65 -0.20 -26.71
N SER A 37 0.87 0.96 -27.34
CA SER A 37 0.21 2.20 -26.93
C SER A 37 -1.32 2.11 -27.03
N GLN A 38 -1.83 1.47 -28.10
CA GLN A 38 -3.27 1.21 -28.27
C GLN A 38 -3.80 0.25 -27.20
N TYR A 39 -3.02 -0.76 -26.84
CA TYR A 39 -3.39 -1.72 -25.80
C TYR A 39 -3.44 -1.07 -24.41
N VAL A 40 -2.47 -0.19 -24.09
CA VAL A 40 -2.51 0.65 -22.87
C VAL A 40 -3.80 1.48 -22.83
N ALA A 41 -4.15 2.15 -23.95
CA ALA A 41 -5.39 2.94 -24.02
C ALA A 41 -6.63 2.07 -23.78
N ALA A 42 -6.70 0.89 -24.39
CA ALA A 42 -7.80 -0.05 -24.18
C ALA A 42 -7.89 -0.57 -22.75
N CYS A 43 -6.75 -0.76 -22.06
CA CYS A 43 -6.73 -1.10 -20.64
C CYS A 43 -7.25 0.04 -19.76
N LYS A 44 -6.95 1.29 -20.10
CA LYS A 44 -7.53 2.48 -19.42
C LYS A 44 -9.05 2.51 -19.60
N ASP A 45 -9.56 2.22 -20.79
CA ASP A 45 -11.00 2.15 -21.07
C ASP A 45 -11.69 1.00 -20.29
N LYS A 46 -10.92 -0.03 -19.89
CA LYS A 46 -11.37 -1.11 -18.99
C LYS A 46 -11.33 -0.73 -17.50
N GLY A 47 -10.91 0.48 -17.16
CA GLY A 47 -10.92 1.01 -15.80
C GLY A 47 -9.60 0.88 -15.04
N PHE A 48 -8.51 0.46 -15.68
CA PHE A 48 -7.18 0.47 -15.06
C PHE A 48 -6.60 1.89 -15.11
N THR A 49 -7.00 2.75 -14.16
CA THR A 49 -6.66 4.17 -14.15
C THR A 49 -6.27 4.72 -12.78
N VAL A 50 -6.46 3.94 -11.69
CA VAL A 50 -6.14 4.37 -10.34
C VAL A 50 -4.64 4.25 -10.10
N ASP A 51 -4.01 5.27 -9.51
CA ASP A 51 -2.57 5.36 -9.23
C ASP A 51 -1.69 5.04 -10.46
N ALA A 52 -2.13 5.50 -11.64
CA ALA A 52 -1.51 5.12 -12.90
C ALA A 52 -0.11 5.74 -13.07
N VAL A 53 0.88 4.89 -13.35
CA VAL A 53 2.21 5.27 -13.81
C VAL A 53 2.34 4.89 -15.28
N ASN A 54 2.66 5.85 -16.13
CA ASN A 54 2.71 5.65 -17.58
C ASN A 54 4.06 6.15 -18.13
N GLU A 55 4.91 5.23 -18.51
CA GLU A 55 6.18 5.47 -19.15
C GLU A 55 6.17 5.01 -20.62
N THR A 56 7.27 5.20 -21.33
CA THR A 56 7.35 4.87 -22.77
C THR A 56 7.11 3.38 -23.05
N GLU A 57 7.66 2.52 -22.21
CA GLU A 57 7.64 1.06 -22.38
C GLU A 57 6.98 0.33 -21.21
N SER A 58 6.44 1.05 -20.23
CA SER A 58 5.73 0.46 -19.09
C SER A 58 4.47 1.22 -18.74
N TYR A 59 3.48 0.48 -18.27
CA TYR A 59 2.24 1.01 -17.72
C TYR A 59 1.83 0.19 -16.50
N GLU A 60 1.60 0.87 -15.40
CA GLU A 60 1.10 0.27 -14.18
C GLU A 60 -0.13 1.06 -13.70
N ALA A 61 -1.17 0.37 -13.30
CA ALA A 61 -2.36 1.00 -12.71
C ALA A 61 -3.20 -0.02 -11.95
N TYR A 62 -4.10 0.49 -11.12
CA TYR A 62 -5.12 -0.32 -10.48
C TYR A 62 -6.50 -0.07 -11.12
N SER A 63 -7.38 -1.07 -11.07
CA SER A 63 -8.82 -0.87 -11.26
C SER A 63 -9.45 -0.31 -9.98
N GLU A 64 -10.69 0.19 -10.06
CA GLU A 64 -11.45 0.63 -8.89
C GLU A 64 -11.65 -0.48 -7.85
N ASP A 65 -11.67 -1.75 -8.28
CA ASP A 65 -11.79 -2.93 -7.41
C ASP A 65 -10.42 -3.39 -6.85
N GLY A 66 -9.31 -2.68 -7.13
CA GLY A 66 -7.97 -2.95 -6.61
C GLY A 66 -7.18 -4.02 -7.35
N HIS A 67 -7.62 -4.48 -8.53
CA HIS A 67 -6.77 -5.32 -9.38
C HIS A 67 -5.61 -4.49 -9.93
N LYS A 68 -4.38 -4.98 -9.78
CA LYS A 68 -3.19 -4.34 -10.32
C LYS A 68 -2.91 -4.84 -11.73
N LEU A 69 -2.72 -3.92 -12.67
CA LEU A 69 -2.23 -4.20 -14.01
C LEU A 69 -0.80 -3.69 -14.15
N GLU A 70 0.08 -4.53 -14.68
CA GLU A 70 1.45 -4.20 -15.06
C GLU A 70 1.66 -4.60 -16.52
N LEU A 71 2.01 -3.64 -17.37
CA LEU A 71 2.35 -3.84 -18.77
C LEU A 71 3.78 -3.42 -19.01
N SER A 72 4.54 -4.22 -19.76
CA SER A 72 5.88 -3.85 -20.22
C SER A 72 6.04 -4.22 -21.68
N PHE A 73 6.58 -3.30 -22.48
CA PHE A 73 6.89 -3.53 -23.89
C PHE A 73 8.38 -3.76 -24.08
N TYR A 74 8.72 -4.83 -24.77
CA TYR A 74 10.09 -5.18 -25.12
C TYR A 74 10.26 -5.03 -26.64
N GLU A 75 10.78 -3.88 -27.08
CA GLU A 75 10.92 -3.54 -28.50
C GLU A 75 11.75 -4.57 -29.27
N SER A 76 12.85 -5.05 -28.71
CA SER A 76 13.76 -6.03 -29.34
C SER A 76 13.07 -7.39 -29.60
N GLY A 77 12.17 -7.78 -28.72
CA GLY A 77 11.39 -9.03 -28.83
C GLY A 77 10.04 -8.82 -29.51
N LYS A 78 9.61 -7.58 -29.72
CA LYS A 78 8.25 -7.24 -30.16
C LYS A 78 7.19 -7.90 -29.27
N GLU A 79 7.40 -7.85 -27.96
CA GLU A 79 6.55 -8.52 -26.98
C GLU A 79 5.99 -7.53 -25.97
N ILE A 80 4.72 -7.76 -25.59
CA ILE A 80 4.09 -7.12 -24.43
C ILE A 80 4.00 -8.15 -23.32
N SER A 81 4.62 -7.90 -22.17
CA SER A 81 4.33 -8.64 -20.94
C SER A 81 3.09 -8.03 -20.27
N VAL A 82 2.15 -8.86 -19.90
CA VAL A 82 0.89 -8.48 -19.25
C VAL A 82 0.78 -9.26 -17.95
N LYS A 83 0.68 -8.54 -16.84
CA LYS A 83 0.43 -9.13 -15.54
C LYS A 83 -0.76 -8.45 -14.88
N VAL A 84 -1.71 -9.25 -14.41
CA VAL A 84 -2.83 -8.79 -13.57
C VAL A 84 -2.79 -9.55 -12.26
N THR A 85 -2.80 -8.81 -11.16
CA THR A 85 -2.82 -9.38 -9.81
C THR A 85 -4.12 -8.99 -9.13
N ALA A 86 -4.78 -9.96 -8.49
CA ALA A 86 -5.96 -9.73 -7.68
C ALA A 86 -5.61 -8.92 -6.41
N PRO A 87 -6.55 -8.13 -5.88
CA PRO A 87 -6.33 -7.37 -4.66
C PRO A 87 -6.00 -8.29 -3.48
N THR A 88 -5.09 -7.85 -2.61
CA THR A 88 -4.82 -8.54 -1.35
C THR A 88 -6.06 -8.44 -0.46
N ALA A 89 -6.62 -9.59 -0.07
CA ALA A 89 -7.72 -9.62 0.90
C ALA A 89 -7.22 -9.09 2.26
N MET A 90 -7.85 -8.03 2.74
CA MET A 90 -7.55 -7.39 4.02
C MET A 90 -8.73 -7.54 4.98
N GLY A 91 -8.43 -7.48 6.28
CA GLY A 91 -9.43 -7.51 7.35
C GLY A 91 -8.99 -6.67 8.52
N ALA A 92 -9.74 -6.68 9.61
CA ALA A 92 -9.32 -6.01 10.83
C ALA A 92 -8.07 -6.68 11.41
N ILE A 93 -7.04 -5.88 11.71
CA ILE A 93 -5.82 -6.34 12.37
C ILE A 93 -5.66 -5.65 13.72
N SER A 94 -5.01 -6.36 14.66
CA SER A 94 -4.51 -5.76 15.89
C SER A 94 -2.99 -5.69 15.80
N TRP A 95 -2.43 -4.47 16.01
CA TRP A 95 -0.99 -4.31 15.98
C TRP A 95 -0.34 -5.09 17.13
N PRO A 96 0.67 -5.94 16.89
CA PRO A 96 1.31 -6.74 17.93
C PRO A 96 1.96 -5.85 18.99
N VAL A 97 1.73 -6.18 20.25
CA VAL A 97 2.32 -5.47 21.41
C VAL A 97 3.64 -6.11 21.90
N ALA A 98 4.09 -7.17 21.24
CA ALA A 98 5.33 -7.87 21.50
C ALA A 98 5.99 -8.29 20.19
N GLY A 99 7.26 -8.72 20.24
CA GLY A 99 8.03 -9.11 19.06
C GLY A 99 8.44 -7.92 18.19
N PRO A 100 8.92 -8.16 16.96
CA PRO A 100 9.46 -7.11 16.11
C PRO A 100 8.50 -5.95 15.84
N ALA A 101 7.20 -6.22 15.64
CA ALA A 101 6.20 -5.20 15.39
C ALA A 101 6.05 -4.18 16.54
N SER A 102 6.30 -4.59 17.79
CA SER A 102 6.20 -3.70 18.95
C SER A 102 7.33 -2.66 19.04
N LEU A 103 8.35 -2.79 18.19
CA LEU A 103 9.51 -1.89 18.17
C LEU A 103 9.30 -0.68 17.26
N VAL A 104 8.26 -0.69 16.43
CA VAL A 104 7.88 0.40 15.55
C VAL A 104 6.51 0.97 15.93
N PRO A 105 6.20 2.23 15.59
CA PRO A 105 4.87 2.80 15.83
C PRO A 105 3.77 1.94 15.21
N ALA A 106 2.62 1.86 15.88
CA ALA A 106 1.43 1.28 15.26
C ALA A 106 0.90 2.22 14.16
N PRO A 107 0.49 1.72 13.01
CA PRO A 107 -0.15 2.54 11.98
C PRO A 107 -1.54 3.01 12.45
N ALA A 108 -2.03 4.10 11.87
CA ALA A 108 -3.35 4.63 12.20
C ALA A 108 -4.49 3.71 11.72
N SER A 109 -4.31 3.03 10.58
CA SER A 109 -5.28 2.07 10.06
C SER A 109 -5.20 0.74 10.81
N VAL A 110 -6.38 0.18 11.07
CA VAL A 110 -6.55 -1.17 11.66
C VAL A 110 -7.04 -2.18 10.62
N THR A 111 -7.04 -1.79 9.34
CA THR A 111 -7.37 -2.66 8.21
C THR A 111 -6.08 -3.16 7.59
N GLY A 112 -5.92 -4.47 7.42
CA GLY A 112 -4.69 -5.00 6.83
C GLY A 112 -4.65 -6.51 6.77
N LYS A 113 -3.44 -7.02 6.54
CA LYS A 113 -3.13 -8.45 6.56
C LYS A 113 -1.74 -8.66 7.12
N ILE A 114 -1.64 -9.30 8.27
CA ILE A 114 -0.34 -9.76 8.79
C ILE A 114 0.03 -11.00 7.99
N ASP A 115 1.10 -10.90 7.20
CA ASP A 115 1.57 -11.98 6.35
C ASP A 115 2.62 -12.83 7.07
N ARG A 116 3.43 -12.20 7.93
CA ARG A 116 4.44 -12.88 8.71
C ARG A 116 4.63 -12.22 10.07
N ASP A 117 4.60 -13.03 11.11
CA ASP A 117 4.94 -12.63 12.49
C ASP A 117 5.76 -13.74 13.12
N SER A 118 7.04 -13.46 13.39
CA SER A 118 7.99 -14.38 13.99
C SER A 118 8.85 -13.65 15.03
N SER A 119 9.69 -14.37 15.75
CA SER A 119 10.54 -13.80 16.81
C SER A 119 11.54 -12.75 16.30
N THR A 120 11.91 -12.77 15.02
CA THR A 120 12.92 -11.86 14.44
C THR A 120 12.44 -11.09 13.21
N TYR A 121 11.23 -11.38 12.73
CA TYR A 121 10.76 -10.78 11.49
C TYR A 121 9.25 -10.59 11.50
N PHE A 122 8.82 -9.39 11.12
CA PHE A 122 7.42 -9.03 10.94
C PHE A 122 7.19 -8.46 9.55
N TYR A 123 6.08 -8.82 8.91
CA TYR A 123 5.67 -8.27 7.62
C TYR A 123 4.15 -8.18 7.54
N THR A 124 3.65 -7.02 7.16
CA THR A 124 2.21 -6.77 7.07
C THR A 124 1.89 -5.82 5.92
N TYR A 125 0.70 -6.00 5.37
CA TYR A 125 0.01 -5.00 4.54
C TYR A 125 -0.92 -4.19 5.42
N VAL A 126 -0.93 -2.88 5.24
CA VAL A 126 -1.82 -1.93 5.93
C VAL A 126 -2.62 -1.19 4.87
N GLY A 127 -3.91 -1.47 4.82
CA GLY A 127 -4.86 -0.82 3.91
C GLY A 127 -5.39 0.49 4.47
N GLU A 128 -6.27 1.16 3.71
CA GLU A 128 -6.82 2.46 4.06
C GLU A 128 -5.73 3.49 4.41
N THR A 129 -4.59 3.36 3.75
CA THR A 129 -3.39 4.16 3.96
C THR A 129 -3.05 4.86 2.65
N ASP A 130 -3.48 6.09 2.47
CA ASP A 130 -3.11 6.91 1.33
C ASP A 130 -1.64 7.37 1.43
N ILE A 131 -1.16 8.05 0.39
CA ILE A 131 0.24 8.52 0.34
C ILE A 131 0.59 9.50 1.49
N ASN A 132 -0.39 10.28 1.98
CA ASN A 132 -0.16 11.20 3.10
C ASN A 132 -0.09 10.43 4.43
N ALA A 133 -0.94 9.43 4.63
CA ALA A 133 -0.91 8.55 5.79
C ALA A 133 0.39 7.71 5.83
N TYR A 134 0.86 7.25 4.66
CA TYR A 134 2.18 6.63 4.51
C TYR A 134 3.29 7.60 4.95
N ALA A 135 3.31 8.83 4.43
CA ALA A 135 4.32 9.81 4.78
C ALA A 135 4.32 10.13 6.28
N ALA A 136 3.14 10.28 6.89
CA ALA A 136 2.99 10.50 8.33
C ALA A 136 3.52 9.30 9.15
N TYR A 137 3.29 8.07 8.67
CA TYR A 137 3.82 6.87 9.33
C TYR A 137 5.35 6.79 9.24
N VAL A 138 5.94 7.14 8.09
CA VAL A 138 7.40 7.27 7.94
C VAL A 138 7.97 8.29 8.91
N ASP A 139 7.34 9.47 9.03
CA ASP A 139 7.79 10.50 9.98
C ASP A 139 7.69 10.00 11.44
N ALA A 140 6.68 9.22 11.78
CA ALA A 140 6.57 8.58 13.09
C ALA A 140 7.71 7.57 13.35
N CYS A 141 8.10 6.77 12.33
CA CYS A 141 9.25 5.87 12.44
C CYS A 141 10.55 6.65 12.68
N ILE A 142 10.78 7.74 11.95
CA ILE A 142 11.96 8.61 12.17
C ILE A 142 11.94 9.19 13.59
N ALA A 143 10.80 9.70 14.05
CA ALA A 143 10.65 10.23 15.40
C ALA A 143 10.87 9.15 16.49
N ALA A 144 10.64 7.87 16.17
CA ALA A 144 10.91 6.73 17.05
C ALA A 144 12.39 6.27 17.02
N GLY A 145 13.27 6.98 16.28
CA GLY A 145 14.71 6.73 16.24
C GLY A 145 15.17 5.81 15.12
N TYR A 146 14.37 5.64 14.07
CA TYR A 146 14.78 4.95 12.83
C TYR A 146 15.39 5.96 11.87
N ASP A 147 16.65 6.32 12.09
CA ASP A 147 17.38 7.38 11.39
C ASP A 147 18.84 7.02 11.07
N VAL A 148 19.24 5.76 11.30
CA VAL A 148 20.57 5.24 10.97
C VAL A 148 20.51 4.55 9.60
N ASP A 149 21.50 4.86 8.74
CA ASP A 149 21.63 4.28 7.39
C ASP A 149 20.30 4.33 6.60
N TYR A 150 19.57 5.46 6.74
CA TYR A 150 18.22 5.58 6.23
C TYR A 150 18.14 6.11 4.80
N HIS A 151 17.11 5.67 4.11
CA HIS A 151 16.66 6.20 2.84
C HIS A 151 15.18 6.60 2.94
N LYS A 152 14.86 7.79 2.45
CA LYS A 152 13.48 8.28 2.35
C LYS A 152 13.22 8.75 0.93
N GLY A 153 12.43 7.99 0.19
CA GLY A 153 11.87 8.34 -1.12
C GLY A 153 10.39 8.68 -1.02
N ASP A 154 9.76 8.94 -2.15
CA ASP A 154 8.33 9.31 -2.21
C ASP A 154 7.42 8.14 -1.80
N THR A 155 7.82 6.90 -2.12
CA THR A 155 7.02 5.69 -1.88
C THR A 155 7.78 4.61 -1.12
N SER A 156 9.04 4.86 -0.72
CA SER A 156 9.87 3.88 -0.02
C SER A 156 10.67 4.54 1.09
N PHE A 157 10.72 3.88 2.22
CA PHE A 157 11.53 4.24 3.37
C PHE A 157 12.16 3.00 3.96
N TYR A 158 13.43 3.07 4.31
CA TYR A 158 14.09 2.07 5.12
C TYR A 158 15.16 2.72 6.01
N ALA A 159 15.31 2.20 7.21
CA ALA A 159 16.27 2.67 8.18
C ALA A 159 16.55 1.62 9.25
N ASP A 160 17.66 1.78 9.92
CA ASP A 160 17.97 1.09 11.15
C ASP A 160 17.77 2.04 12.36
N ASN A 161 17.47 1.49 13.53
CA ASN A 161 17.62 2.24 14.77
C ASN A 161 19.01 2.00 15.37
N ALA A 162 19.34 2.72 16.45
CA ALA A 162 20.64 2.63 17.12
C ALA A 162 20.98 1.20 17.65
N ASN A 163 19.98 0.32 17.78
CA ASN A 163 20.14 -1.05 18.24
C ASN A 163 20.23 -2.07 17.08
N GLY A 164 20.26 -1.60 15.83
CA GLY A 164 20.33 -2.45 14.62
C GLY A 164 19.00 -3.14 14.26
N VAL A 165 17.87 -2.65 14.75
CA VAL A 165 16.55 -3.06 14.27
C VAL A 165 16.30 -2.35 12.95
N HIS A 166 16.00 -3.11 11.91
CA HIS A 166 15.71 -2.60 10.57
C HIS A 166 14.20 -2.45 10.34
N VAL A 167 13.78 -1.30 9.83
CA VAL A 167 12.42 -1.07 9.32
C VAL A 167 12.47 -0.76 7.84
N ALA A 168 11.52 -1.30 7.07
CA ALA A 168 11.23 -0.88 5.71
C ALA A 168 9.73 -0.66 5.55
N VAL A 169 9.36 0.47 4.95
CA VAL A 169 7.97 0.85 4.68
C VAL A 169 7.86 1.23 3.22
N GLU A 170 6.90 0.65 2.52
CA GLU A 170 6.67 0.94 1.11
C GLU A 170 5.19 1.28 0.89
N TYR A 171 4.92 2.38 0.18
CA TYR A 171 3.61 2.63 -0.39
C TYR A 171 3.51 1.84 -1.70
N VAL A 172 2.63 0.85 -1.73
CA VAL A 172 2.51 -0.07 -2.85
C VAL A 172 1.36 0.29 -3.80
N GLY A 173 0.72 1.43 -3.60
CA GLY A 173 -0.43 1.91 -4.36
C GLY A 173 -1.76 1.42 -3.79
N PHE A 174 -2.86 1.90 -4.37
CA PHE A 174 -4.23 1.54 -3.98
C PHE A 174 -4.47 1.68 -2.46
N ASN A 175 -4.09 2.83 -1.89
CA ASN A 175 -4.22 3.13 -0.45
C ASN A 175 -3.65 2.03 0.45
N THR A 176 -2.53 1.46 0.07
CA THR A 176 -1.88 0.36 0.80
C THR A 176 -0.41 0.68 1.01
N MET A 177 0.07 0.47 2.23
CA MET A 177 1.49 0.38 2.53
C MET A 177 1.86 -1.00 3.05
N THR A 178 3.12 -1.37 2.94
CA THR A 178 3.71 -2.52 3.64
C THR A 178 4.62 -2.05 4.75
N VAL A 179 4.67 -2.80 5.84
CA VAL A 179 5.61 -2.57 6.94
C VAL A 179 6.37 -3.87 7.20
N LYS A 180 7.67 -3.77 7.14
CA LYS A 180 8.61 -4.84 7.44
C LYS A 180 9.48 -4.42 8.62
N VAL A 181 9.65 -5.31 9.60
CA VAL A 181 10.57 -5.12 10.72
C VAL A 181 11.45 -6.37 10.83
N ASP A 182 12.76 -6.17 10.86
CA ASP A 182 13.75 -7.24 10.95
C ASP A 182 14.70 -6.96 12.11
N THR A 183 14.73 -7.88 13.08
CA THR A 183 15.59 -7.80 14.28
C THR A 183 16.75 -8.78 14.23
N SER A 184 17.00 -9.45 13.10
CA SER A 184 18.04 -10.48 12.97
C SER A 184 19.46 -9.96 13.20
N LYS A 185 19.67 -8.66 13.05
CA LYS A 185 20.94 -7.95 13.29
C LYS A 185 20.92 -7.10 14.56
N ALA A 186 19.81 -7.11 15.30
CA ALA A 186 19.70 -6.30 16.51
C ALA A 186 20.64 -6.80 17.60
N THR A 187 21.23 -5.85 18.34
CA THR A 187 22.07 -6.17 19.51
C THR A 187 21.19 -6.67 20.66
N ASP A 188 21.75 -7.58 21.49
CA ASP A 188 21.06 -8.09 22.68
C ASP A 188 20.63 -6.92 23.58
N GLY A 189 19.33 -6.80 23.84
CA GLY A 189 18.72 -5.68 24.60
C GLY A 189 17.77 -4.79 23.81
N ALA A 190 17.62 -4.98 22.49
CA ALA A 190 16.77 -4.18 21.60
C ALA A 190 15.24 -4.31 21.84
N ALA A 191 14.83 -5.15 22.80
CA ALA A 191 13.42 -5.49 23.06
C ALA A 191 12.67 -4.48 23.93
N THR A 192 13.08 -3.20 24.01
CA THR A 192 12.31 -2.20 24.75
C THR A 192 11.39 -1.48 23.77
N PRO A 193 10.05 -1.61 23.92
CA PRO A 193 9.10 -0.89 23.08
C PRO A 193 9.36 0.61 23.13
N ALA A 194 9.34 1.29 21.99
CA ALA A 194 9.27 2.74 21.95
C ALA A 194 8.03 3.18 22.75
N ALA A 195 8.22 4.11 23.68
CA ALA A 195 7.11 4.66 24.46
C ALA A 195 6.05 5.19 23.51
N ALA A 196 4.84 4.65 23.60
CA ALA A 196 3.72 5.05 22.79
C ALA A 196 3.54 6.58 22.96
N SER A 197 3.85 7.34 21.92
CA SER A 197 3.42 8.72 21.83
C SER A 197 1.90 8.67 21.74
N GLU A 198 1.23 9.11 22.80
CA GLU A 198 -0.22 9.29 22.79
C GLU A 198 -0.60 10.13 21.56
N ALA A 199 -1.38 9.55 20.67
CA ALA A 199 -2.01 10.31 19.60
C ALA A 199 -2.80 11.45 20.24
N PRO A 200 -2.73 12.70 19.71
CA PRO A 200 -3.53 13.79 20.25
C PRO A 200 -5.00 13.40 20.16
N ALA A 201 -5.65 13.31 21.31
CA ALA A 201 -7.07 13.04 21.41
C ALA A 201 -7.81 14.11 20.59
N ALA A 202 -8.58 13.69 19.60
CA ALA A 202 -9.46 14.59 18.87
C ALA A 202 -10.44 15.19 19.86
N GLU A 203 -10.32 16.52 20.06
CA GLU A 203 -11.18 17.32 20.91
C GLU A 203 -12.61 17.26 20.34
N ALA A 204 -13.51 16.60 21.06
CA ALA A 204 -14.92 16.57 20.72
C ALA A 204 -15.49 17.99 20.80
N PRO A 205 -16.31 18.46 19.84
CA PRO A 205 -16.90 19.78 19.92
C PRO A 205 -17.83 19.87 21.13
N ALA A 206 -17.58 20.85 21.99
CA ALA A 206 -18.37 21.16 23.15
C ALA A 206 -19.82 21.45 22.75
N ALA A 207 -20.75 20.65 23.25
CA ALA A 207 -22.17 20.91 23.12
C ALA A 207 -22.52 22.19 23.88
N SER A 208 -22.90 23.22 23.15
CA SER A 208 -23.46 24.43 23.72
C SER A 208 -24.86 24.15 24.26
N THR A 209 -24.98 24.04 25.57
CA THR A 209 -26.28 24.05 26.25
C THR A 209 -26.82 25.48 26.27
N SER A 210 -27.76 25.78 25.37
CA SER A 210 -28.58 26.97 25.50
C SER A 210 -29.67 26.68 26.52
N SER A 211 -29.56 27.30 27.71
CA SER A 211 -30.62 27.37 28.69
C SER A 211 -31.68 28.39 28.20
N SER A 212 -32.83 27.92 27.79
CA SER A 212 -33.99 28.76 27.60
C SER A 212 -34.69 28.92 28.96
N SER A 213 -34.62 30.10 29.55
CA SER A 213 -35.50 30.52 30.62
C SER A 213 -36.86 30.92 30.03
N SER A 214 -37.89 30.16 30.39
CA SER A 214 -39.28 30.52 30.18
C SER A 214 -39.69 31.60 31.16
N ASP A 215 -40.13 32.74 30.64
CA ASP A 215 -40.98 33.67 31.40
C ASP A 215 -42.37 33.73 30.77
N VAL A 216 -43.32 33.35 31.59
CA VAL A 216 -44.77 33.44 31.37
C VAL A 216 -45.23 34.78 31.88
N ARG A 217 -45.91 35.57 31.03
CA ARG A 217 -46.96 36.53 31.41
C ARG A 217 -47.73 36.93 30.17
N GLU A 218 -48.93 36.47 30.11
CA GLU A 218 -50.23 37.08 30.42
C GLU A 218 -50.70 38.20 29.48
N ALA A 219 -51.83 37.92 28.85
CA ALA A 219 -52.99 38.76 28.62
C ALA A 219 -53.03 39.70 27.38
N LEU A 220 -53.83 39.43 26.49
CA LEU A 220 -55.13 39.95 26.04
C LEU A 220 -55.44 39.48 24.65
#